data_0d86fe674fe03711215626e61ac7c25d
#
_entry.id   0d86fe674fe03711215626e61ac7c25d
#
_cell.length_a   1.000
_cell.length_b   1.000
_cell.length_c   1.000
_cell.angle_alpha   90.00
_cell.angle_beta   90.00
_cell.angle_gamma   90.00
#
_symmetry.space_group_name_H-M   'P 1'
#
loop_
_entity.id
_entity.type
_entity.pdbx_description
1 polymer ?
#
loop_
_entity_poly.entity_id
_entity_poly.type
_entity_poly.pdbx_seq_one_letter_code
_entity_poly.pdbx_strand_id
1 'polypeptide(L)'
;MGYFLPYQERWIRDDAPLKLYEKSRRVGITYATSYRCVCKCLRERPGSTFVQWVSSRDAQTAREFVTEYVAMWAREANRVARSLANGFEGVRGLDGRNTEVVDERSGIAAFVVEFRNGARIVSLSSNPFAFAGKGGDVLLDEMDLHEDQGTLYAMAYPCTTWGGQLEIVSAYSADGSDQTEFARLCRLAKGENPMGFSFHRTTLADAISEGFVEKVNSIKRLRGRPGQSREEFLRTLRAGCLTRSSYESQYCCVPNRGGGERLLDPDLLDAALRKLPFCRLSFTGEESGGLPAAAGRAEYWRDRFPEGKRYAIGYDIARRGDLSSVWINRKDDGCYVPVGVLTFSNCRFELQRRVVESLFDALPLAVGCGDSTGLGMPVCEGLSERYPDRFEGVNFGASKIALGLLLRSVFERGSQLLPDSCPEVAADLAGLRRGVTESGRLTFTEEGNPLLPASHCDLAWSAALSLRAGEMLDGAGECGMIPARAESVSVTVSRDFFTSDRTRRSDYALSKSDWP
;
A
#
# COMPACT_ATOMS: atom_id res chain seq x y z
N MET A 1 -35.51 8.26 11.18
CA MET A 1 -34.38 7.87 10.32
C MET A 1 -34.72 6.52 9.69
N GLY A 2 -34.57 6.36 8.37
CA GLY A 2 -34.82 5.08 7.71
C GLY A 2 -33.90 3.97 8.20
N TYR A 3 -34.28 2.73 7.91
CA TYR A 3 -33.47 1.56 8.30
C TYR A 3 -32.11 1.57 7.61
N PHE A 4 -32.09 1.92 6.31
CA PHE A 4 -30.89 2.12 5.52
C PHE A 4 -30.65 3.61 5.27
N LEU A 5 -29.41 3.97 5.00
CA LEU A 5 -29.01 5.30 4.54
C LEU A 5 -29.31 5.45 3.03
N PRO A 6 -29.51 6.67 2.50
CA PRO A 6 -29.94 6.85 1.12
C PRO A 6 -29.04 6.18 0.08
N TYR A 7 -27.71 6.24 0.24
CA TYR A 7 -26.78 5.56 -0.67
C TYR A 7 -26.88 4.02 -0.59
N GLN A 8 -27.22 3.47 0.59
CA GLN A 8 -27.47 2.03 0.75
C GLN A 8 -28.79 1.62 0.07
N GLU A 9 -29.83 2.45 0.18
CA GLU A 9 -31.10 2.20 -0.49
C GLU A 9 -30.96 2.24 -2.02
N ARG A 10 -30.21 3.20 -2.57
CA ARG A 10 -29.93 3.24 -4.01
C ARG A 10 -29.28 1.94 -4.50
N TRP A 11 -28.29 1.42 -3.77
CA TRP A 11 -27.64 0.16 -4.07
C TRP A 11 -28.58 -1.05 -4.00
N ILE A 12 -29.39 -1.12 -2.94
CA ILE A 12 -30.34 -2.21 -2.73
C ILE A 12 -31.39 -2.25 -3.85
N ARG A 13 -31.86 -1.12 -4.33
CA ARG A 13 -32.92 -1.00 -5.34
C ARG A 13 -32.44 -1.15 -6.78
N ASP A 14 -31.16 -1.12 -6.99
CA ASP A 14 -30.58 -1.24 -8.33
C ASP A 14 -30.56 -2.71 -8.77
N ASP A 15 -31.33 -3.04 -9.82
CA ASP A 15 -31.43 -4.38 -10.40
C ASP A 15 -30.64 -4.52 -11.71
N ALA A 16 -29.71 -3.61 -12.02
CA ALA A 16 -28.85 -3.71 -13.20
C ALA A 16 -28.05 -5.02 -13.20
N PRO A 17 -27.86 -5.66 -14.36
CA PRO A 17 -27.15 -6.96 -14.44
C PRO A 17 -25.68 -6.85 -14.07
N LEU A 18 -25.04 -5.73 -14.33
CA LEU A 18 -23.65 -5.44 -13.95
C LEU A 18 -23.63 -4.22 -13.05
N LYS A 19 -23.15 -4.39 -11.83
CA LYS A 19 -23.10 -3.33 -10.82
C LYS A 19 -21.70 -3.21 -10.25
N LEU A 20 -21.23 -2.00 -10.11
CA LEU A 20 -19.91 -1.68 -9.54
C LEU A 20 -20.02 -0.58 -8.48
N TYR A 21 -19.52 -0.86 -7.29
CA TYR A 21 -19.54 0.10 -6.19
C TYR A 21 -18.13 0.45 -5.71
N GLU A 22 -17.74 1.68 -5.95
CA GLU A 22 -16.56 2.32 -5.38
C GLU A 22 -16.97 3.02 -4.08
N LYS A 23 -16.57 2.47 -2.95
CA LYS A 23 -17.05 2.95 -1.64
C LYS A 23 -15.94 3.38 -0.70
N SER A 24 -16.27 4.28 0.21
CA SER A 24 -15.49 4.50 1.43
C SER A 24 -15.50 3.25 2.31
N ARG A 25 -14.42 3.07 3.05
CA ARG A 25 -14.33 2.00 4.05
C ARG A 25 -15.33 2.20 5.17
N ARG A 26 -15.93 1.11 5.67
CA ARG A 26 -16.84 1.07 6.84
C ARG A 26 -18.15 1.87 6.72
N VAL A 27 -18.63 2.16 5.52
CA VAL A 27 -19.92 2.85 5.32
C VAL A 27 -21.13 1.89 5.23
N GLY A 28 -20.95 0.61 5.59
CA GLY A 28 -22.03 -0.35 5.76
C GLY A 28 -22.62 -0.92 4.45
N ILE A 29 -21.85 -0.95 3.36
CA ILE A 29 -22.34 -1.51 2.08
C ILE A 29 -22.42 -3.02 2.13
N THR A 30 -21.48 -3.74 2.74
CA THR A 30 -21.58 -5.20 2.96
C THR A 30 -22.86 -5.57 3.71
N TYR A 31 -23.26 -4.77 4.70
CA TYR A 31 -24.53 -4.92 5.42
C TYR A 31 -25.75 -4.77 4.51
N ALA A 32 -25.77 -3.75 3.65
CA ALA A 32 -26.84 -3.52 2.69
C ALA A 32 -26.89 -4.59 1.59
N THR A 33 -25.72 -5.03 1.13
CA THR A 33 -25.60 -6.07 0.09
C THR A 33 -26.05 -7.43 0.61
N SER A 34 -25.70 -7.80 1.84
CA SER A 34 -26.16 -9.05 2.46
C SER A 34 -27.68 -9.07 2.63
N TYR A 35 -28.32 -7.94 2.98
CA TYR A 35 -29.77 -7.81 2.96
C TYR A 35 -30.36 -8.11 1.57
N ARG A 36 -29.78 -7.49 0.54
CA ARG A 36 -30.20 -7.72 -0.84
C ARG A 36 -30.09 -9.20 -1.24
N CYS A 37 -28.98 -9.87 -0.92
CA CYS A 37 -28.79 -11.30 -1.18
C CYS A 37 -29.90 -12.15 -0.54
N VAL A 38 -30.25 -11.88 0.71
CA VAL A 38 -31.34 -12.57 1.41
C VAL A 38 -32.68 -12.28 0.74
N CYS A 39 -32.96 -11.03 0.38
CA CYS A 39 -34.21 -10.67 -0.33
C CYS A 39 -34.34 -11.36 -1.69
N LYS A 40 -33.26 -11.50 -2.46
CA LYS A 40 -33.26 -12.25 -3.72
C LYS A 40 -33.68 -13.71 -3.48
N CYS A 41 -33.03 -14.39 -2.52
CA CYS A 41 -33.37 -15.77 -2.19
C CYS A 41 -34.80 -15.93 -1.69
N LEU A 42 -35.33 -15.01 -0.90
CA LEU A 42 -36.70 -15.06 -0.38
C LEU A 42 -37.78 -14.85 -1.46
N ARG A 43 -37.45 -14.14 -2.55
CA ARG A 43 -38.38 -13.92 -3.70
C ARG A 43 -38.52 -15.13 -4.61
N GLU A 44 -37.61 -16.10 -4.50
CA GLU A 44 -37.60 -17.29 -5.31
C GLU A 44 -38.82 -18.21 -5.04
N ARG A 45 -39.27 -18.92 -6.08
CA ARG A 45 -40.37 -19.86 -5.97
C ARG A 45 -39.92 -21.17 -5.30
N PRO A 46 -40.84 -21.92 -4.67
CA PRO A 46 -40.51 -23.26 -4.17
C PRO A 46 -39.91 -24.16 -5.25
N GLY A 47 -38.84 -24.88 -4.92
CA GLY A 47 -38.08 -25.71 -5.84
C GLY A 47 -37.04 -24.95 -6.67
N SER A 48 -36.72 -23.69 -6.31
CA SER A 48 -35.70 -22.90 -6.97
C SER A 48 -34.31 -23.54 -6.88
N THR A 49 -33.56 -23.43 -7.98
CA THR A 49 -32.13 -23.77 -8.05
C THR A 49 -31.24 -22.52 -7.99
N PHE A 50 -31.81 -21.37 -7.63
CA PHE A 50 -31.09 -20.09 -7.56
C PHE A 50 -29.94 -20.15 -6.55
N VAL A 51 -28.77 -19.67 -6.97
CA VAL A 51 -27.59 -19.55 -6.12
C VAL A 51 -27.04 -18.14 -6.20
N GLN A 52 -26.91 -17.50 -5.04
CA GLN A 52 -26.13 -16.30 -4.86
C GLN A 52 -24.73 -16.68 -4.40
N TRP A 53 -23.77 -16.54 -5.26
CA TRP A 53 -22.36 -16.74 -4.95
C TRP A 53 -21.78 -15.46 -4.34
N VAL A 54 -20.92 -15.60 -3.35
CA VAL A 54 -20.20 -14.50 -2.70
C VAL A 54 -18.73 -14.88 -2.62
N SER A 55 -17.83 -14.04 -3.13
CA SER A 55 -16.41 -14.16 -2.90
C SER A 55 -15.97 -13.11 -1.90
N SER A 56 -15.26 -13.54 -0.86
CA SER A 56 -14.67 -12.69 0.17
C SER A 56 -13.16 -12.88 0.21
N ARG A 57 -12.45 -11.88 0.73
CA ARG A 57 -10.98 -11.85 0.78
C ARG A 57 -10.34 -13.14 1.31
N ASP A 58 -10.91 -13.71 2.36
CA ASP A 58 -10.40 -14.89 3.04
C ASP A 58 -11.54 -15.74 3.63
N ALA A 59 -11.21 -16.94 4.10
CA ALA A 59 -12.19 -17.87 4.67
C ALA A 59 -12.88 -17.33 5.93
N GLN A 60 -12.20 -16.52 6.74
CA GLN A 60 -12.80 -15.91 7.93
C GLN A 60 -13.86 -14.88 7.52
N THR A 61 -13.54 -13.99 6.58
CA THR A 61 -14.48 -12.99 6.05
C THR A 61 -15.66 -13.65 5.35
N ALA A 62 -15.43 -14.73 4.59
CA ALA A 62 -16.49 -15.53 3.98
C ALA A 62 -17.44 -16.14 5.02
N ARG A 63 -16.89 -16.64 6.11
CA ARG A 63 -17.68 -17.15 7.24
C ARG A 63 -18.49 -16.04 7.91
N GLU A 64 -17.85 -14.91 8.23
CA GLU A 64 -18.51 -13.75 8.86
C GLU A 64 -19.67 -13.21 8.02
N PHE A 65 -19.51 -13.16 6.70
CA PHE A 65 -20.59 -12.74 5.79
C PHE A 65 -21.85 -13.60 5.99
N VAL A 66 -21.69 -14.91 6.11
CA VAL A 66 -22.80 -15.84 6.32
C VAL A 66 -23.31 -15.83 7.76
N THR A 67 -22.40 -15.96 8.75
CA THR A 67 -22.80 -16.17 10.15
C THR A 67 -23.31 -14.90 10.83
N GLU A 68 -22.79 -13.73 10.43
CA GLU A 68 -23.18 -12.46 11.04
C GLU A 68 -24.24 -11.74 10.21
N TYR A 69 -23.97 -11.46 8.93
CA TYR A 69 -24.87 -10.63 8.13
C TYR A 69 -26.06 -11.41 7.56
N VAL A 70 -25.82 -12.50 6.81
CA VAL A 70 -26.89 -13.27 6.18
C VAL A 70 -27.80 -13.89 7.23
N ALA A 71 -27.24 -14.51 8.27
CA ALA A 71 -28.00 -15.14 9.34
C ALA A 71 -28.83 -14.12 10.16
N MET A 72 -28.34 -12.90 10.33
CA MET A 72 -29.10 -11.83 10.98
C MET A 72 -30.35 -11.47 10.16
N TRP A 73 -30.18 -11.23 8.85
CA TRP A 73 -31.29 -10.87 7.98
C TRP A 73 -32.31 -11.98 7.83
N ALA A 74 -31.85 -13.22 7.75
CA ALA A 74 -32.71 -14.38 7.66
C ALA A 74 -33.54 -14.57 8.94
N ARG A 75 -32.96 -14.35 10.13
CA ARG A 75 -33.68 -14.33 11.41
C ARG A 75 -34.72 -13.22 11.45
N GLU A 76 -34.39 -12.03 10.99
CA GLU A 76 -35.31 -10.90 10.94
C GLU A 76 -36.48 -11.16 9.98
N ALA A 77 -36.21 -11.73 8.80
CA ALA A 77 -37.26 -12.13 7.87
C ALA A 77 -38.21 -13.16 8.50
N ASN A 78 -37.69 -14.16 9.24
CA ASN A 78 -38.49 -15.15 9.96
C ASN A 78 -39.31 -14.50 11.08
N ARG A 79 -38.76 -13.51 11.81
CA ARG A 79 -39.49 -12.77 12.84
C ARG A 79 -40.69 -12.00 12.25
N VAL A 80 -40.47 -11.31 11.15
CA VAL A 80 -41.53 -10.58 10.42
C VAL A 80 -42.60 -11.55 9.89
N ALA A 81 -42.20 -12.68 9.28
CA ALA A 81 -43.11 -13.68 8.77
C ALA A 81 -44.00 -14.28 9.87
N ARG A 82 -43.45 -14.59 11.04
CA ARG A 82 -44.21 -15.07 12.22
C ARG A 82 -45.20 -14.03 12.73
N SER A 83 -44.83 -12.74 12.74
CA SER A 83 -45.71 -11.65 13.19
C SER A 83 -46.92 -11.42 12.25
N LEU A 84 -46.81 -11.81 10.98
CA LEU A 84 -47.88 -11.72 9.99
C LEU A 84 -48.84 -12.90 10.01
N ALA A 85 -48.77 -13.79 11.00
CA ALA A 85 -49.67 -14.94 11.24
C ALA A 85 -49.79 -15.97 10.12
N ASN A 86 -48.96 -15.91 9.08
CA ASN A 86 -49.06 -16.79 7.91
C ASN A 86 -48.04 -17.94 7.86
N GLY A 87 -47.52 -18.41 8.98
CA GLY A 87 -46.75 -19.65 9.10
C GLY A 87 -45.59 -19.84 8.14
N PHE A 88 -44.99 -18.75 7.68
CA PHE A 88 -43.87 -18.80 6.76
C PHE A 88 -42.56 -19.07 7.54
N GLU A 89 -42.19 -20.31 7.62
CA GLU A 89 -40.83 -20.70 8.07
C GLU A 89 -39.90 -20.63 6.86
N GLY A 90 -39.28 -19.46 6.63
CA GLY A 90 -38.60 -19.15 5.36
C GLY A 90 -37.18 -19.70 5.21
N VAL A 91 -36.50 -20.11 6.27
CA VAL A 91 -35.06 -20.42 6.17
C VAL A 91 -34.71 -21.72 6.89
N ARG A 92 -34.20 -22.71 6.17
CA ARG A 92 -33.55 -23.88 6.73
C ARG A 92 -32.09 -23.55 7.04
N GLY A 93 -31.53 -24.15 8.07
CA GLY A 93 -30.09 -24.03 8.38
C GLY A 93 -29.74 -22.97 9.43
N LEU A 94 -30.71 -22.24 9.99
CA LEU A 94 -30.45 -21.27 11.07
C LEU A 94 -30.43 -21.87 12.48
N ASP A 95 -30.62 -23.17 12.62
CA ASP A 95 -30.61 -23.87 13.93
C ASP A 95 -29.18 -24.04 14.52
N GLY A 96 -28.27 -23.12 14.22
CA GLY A 96 -26.93 -23.07 14.82
C GLY A 96 -25.88 -24.00 14.17
N ARG A 97 -26.23 -24.72 13.12
CA ARG A 97 -25.29 -25.52 12.33
C ARG A 97 -25.10 -24.88 10.95
N ASN A 98 -24.20 -23.91 10.88
CA ASN A 98 -23.66 -23.47 9.58
C ASN A 98 -22.84 -24.64 9.04
N THR A 99 -23.34 -25.32 8.04
CA THR A 99 -22.66 -26.44 7.41
C THR A 99 -21.44 -25.87 6.66
N GLU A 100 -20.26 -26.20 7.15
CA GLU A 100 -19.02 -26.03 6.40
C GLU A 100 -19.01 -27.13 5.34
N VAL A 101 -19.27 -26.78 4.10
CA VAL A 101 -19.15 -27.71 2.98
C VAL A 101 -17.72 -27.59 2.48
N VAL A 102 -16.88 -28.53 2.85
CA VAL A 102 -15.62 -28.75 2.17
C VAL A 102 -15.96 -29.46 0.86
N ASP A 103 -15.75 -28.80 -0.27
CA ASP A 103 -15.75 -29.50 -1.55
C ASP A 103 -14.47 -30.36 -1.58
N GLU A 104 -14.60 -31.63 -1.28
CA GLU A 104 -13.49 -32.60 -1.21
C GLU A 104 -12.72 -32.72 -2.54
N ARG A 105 -13.32 -32.32 -3.68
CA ARG A 105 -12.69 -32.38 -5.00
C ARG A 105 -11.79 -31.18 -5.30
N SER A 106 -12.11 -30.01 -4.75
CA SER A 106 -11.38 -28.77 -5.02
C SER A 106 -10.60 -28.24 -3.82
N GLY A 107 -10.78 -28.80 -2.61
CA GLY A 107 -10.18 -28.30 -1.37
C GLY A 107 -10.68 -26.91 -0.94
N ILE A 108 -11.79 -26.43 -1.52
CA ILE A 108 -12.34 -25.09 -1.30
C ILE A 108 -13.33 -25.15 -0.13
N ALA A 109 -13.09 -24.36 0.90
CA ALA A 109 -14.05 -24.15 1.98
C ALA A 109 -15.17 -23.20 1.50
N ALA A 110 -16.42 -23.64 1.64
CA ALA A 110 -17.61 -22.85 1.33
C ALA A 110 -18.55 -22.80 2.54
N PHE A 111 -19.15 -21.63 2.79
CA PHE A 111 -20.17 -21.45 3.81
C PHE A 111 -21.51 -21.26 3.14
N VAL A 112 -22.49 -22.09 3.48
CA VAL A 112 -23.78 -22.18 2.78
C VAL A 112 -24.95 -21.88 3.71
N VAL A 113 -25.85 -21.01 3.24
CA VAL A 113 -27.20 -20.86 3.81
C VAL A 113 -28.20 -21.31 2.77
N GLU A 114 -29.02 -22.31 3.12
CA GLU A 114 -30.10 -22.82 2.28
C GLU A 114 -31.45 -22.28 2.77
N PHE A 115 -32.26 -21.80 1.85
CA PHE A 115 -33.61 -21.32 2.09
C PHE A 115 -34.62 -22.43 1.83
N ARG A 116 -35.81 -22.39 2.48
CA ARG A 116 -36.85 -23.38 2.34
C ARG A 116 -37.34 -23.61 0.90
N ASN A 117 -37.25 -22.59 0.07
CA ASN A 117 -37.62 -22.64 -1.34
C ASN A 117 -36.57 -23.27 -2.25
N GLY A 118 -35.41 -23.67 -1.71
CA GLY A 118 -34.28 -24.27 -2.43
C GLY A 118 -33.21 -23.27 -2.86
N ALA A 119 -33.47 -21.97 -2.76
CA ALA A 119 -32.45 -20.94 -3.03
C ALA A 119 -31.30 -21.01 -2.02
N ARG A 120 -30.10 -20.64 -2.43
CA ARG A 120 -28.90 -20.74 -1.57
C ARG A 120 -28.04 -19.49 -1.69
N ILE A 121 -27.39 -19.12 -0.59
CA ILE A 121 -26.25 -18.20 -0.56
C ILE A 121 -25.02 -19.03 -0.24
N VAL A 122 -24.01 -18.97 -1.10
CA VAL A 122 -22.75 -19.70 -0.98
C VAL A 122 -21.61 -18.71 -0.94
N SER A 123 -20.96 -18.59 0.22
CA SER A 123 -19.81 -17.73 0.41
C SER A 123 -18.51 -18.52 0.33
N LEU A 124 -17.61 -18.07 -0.51
CA LEU A 124 -16.33 -18.69 -0.86
C LEU A 124 -15.18 -17.81 -0.40
N SER A 125 -14.03 -18.41 -0.09
CA SER A 125 -12.77 -17.68 0.04
C SER A 125 -12.28 -17.21 -1.34
N SER A 126 -11.19 -16.43 -1.36
CA SER A 126 -10.64 -15.75 -2.54
C SER A 126 -10.05 -16.65 -3.63
N ASN A 127 -10.38 -17.94 -3.68
CA ASN A 127 -9.91 -18.79 -4.77
C ASN A 127 -10.69 -18.50 -6.08
N PRO A 128 -10.06 -17.92 -7.11
CA PRO A 128 -10.74 -17.57 -8.37
C PRO A 128 -11.36 -18.77 -9.07
N PHE A 129 -10.72 -19.93 -9.01
CA PHE A 129 -11.19 -21.16 -9.66
C PHE A 129 -12.44 -21.77 -9.02
N ALA A 130 -12.85 -21.25 -7.84
CA ALA A 130 -14.10 -21.67 -7.20
C ALA A 130 -15.34 -21.38 -8.05
N PHE A 131 -15.26 -20.46 -9.02
CA PHE A 131 -16.34 -20.11 -9.94
C PHE A 131 -16.39 -20.98 -11.20
N ALA A 132 -15.38 -21.81 -11.46
CA ALA A 132 -15.34 -22.63 -12.67
C ALA A 132 -16.58 -23.55 -12.79
N GLY A 133 -17.28 -23.47 -13.92
CA GLY A 133 -18.46 -24.28 -14.19
C GLY A 133 -19.70 -23.93 -13.36
N LYS A 134 -19.74 -22.79 -12.68
CA LYS A 134 -20.88 -22.32 -11.88
C LYS A 134 -21.71 -21.30 -12.66
N GLY A 135 -22.99 -21.18 -12.31
CA GLY A 135 -23.91 -20.17 -12.84
C GLY A 135 -24.74 -19.57 -11.70
N GLY A 136 -25.28 -18.37 -11.92
CA GLY A 136 -26.11 -17.65 -10.94
C GLY A 136 -25.63 -16.22 -10.71
N ASP A 137 -26.13 -15.62 -9.65
CA ASP A 137 -25.71 -14.28 -9.23
C ASP A 137 -24.38 -14.33 -8.48
N VAL A 138 -23.51 -13.36 -8.74
CA VAL A 138 -22.18 -13.27 -8.12
C VAL A 138 -22.00 -11.94 -7.44
N LEU A 139 -21.51 -11.96 -6.20
CA LEU A 139 -21.01 -10.82 -5.45
C LEU A 139 -19.50 -10.99 -5.21
N LEU A 140 -18.72 -10.04 -5.69
CA LEU A 140 -17.30 -9.87 -5.34
C LEU A 140 -17.21 -8.79 -4.27
N ASP A 141 -17.14 -9.19 -2.99
CA ASP A 141 -17.04 -8.26 -1.85
C ASP A 141 -15.58 -7.98 -1.53
N GLU A 142 -15.26 -6.72 -1.31
CA GLU A 142 -13.91 -6.19 -1.08
C GLU A 142 -12.90 -6.61 -2.18
N MET A 143 -13.30 -6.44 -3.45
CA MET A 143 -12.54 -6.91 -4.62
C MET A 143 -11.08 -6.43 -4.61
N ASP A 144 -10.80 -5.18 -4.17
CA ASP A 144 -9.44 -4.62 -4.16
C ASP A 144 -8.51 -5.29 -3.13
N LEU A 145 -9.05 -6.15 -2.24
CA LEU A 145 -8.27 -6.91 -1.27
C LEU A 145 -7.95 -8.34 -1.71
N HIS A 146 -8.41 -8.76 -2.91
CA HIS A 146 -8.07 -10.07 -3.46
C HIS A 146 -6.70 -10.00 -4.17
N GLU A 147 -5.90 -11.06 -4.03
CA GLU A 147 -4.55 -11.13 -4.60
C GLU A 147 -4.57 -11.16 -6.14
N ASP A 148 -5.42 -12.00 -6.73
CA ASP A 148 -5.56 -12.13 -8.18
C ASP A 148 -6.95 -11.66 -8.64
N GLN A 149 -7.12 -10.33 -8.66
CA GLN A 149 -8.38 -9.69 -9.04
C GLN A 149 -8.76 -9.95 -10.51
N GLY A 150 -7.75 -10.02 -11.39
CA GLY A 150 -7.96 -10.23 -12.83
C GLY A 150 -8.55 -11.60 -13.12
N THR A 151 -7.95 -12.66 -12.57
CA THR A 151 -8.47 -14.03 -12.71
C THR A 151 -9.81 -14.18 -12.00
N LEU A 152 -9.99 -13.59 -10.82
CA LEU A 152 -11.27 -13.62 -10.10
C LEU A 152 -12.40 -13.04 -10.94
N TYR A 153 -12.19 -11.87 -11.53
CA TYR A 153 -13.16 -11.23 -12.41
C TYR A 153 -13.44 -12.07 -13.66
N ALA A 154 -12.40 -12.58 -14.32
CA ALA A 154 -12.52 -13.39 -15.51
C ALA A 154 -13.29 -14.70 -15.28
N MET A 155 -13.19 -15.29 -14.09
CA MET A 155 -13.93 -16.49 -13.71
C MET A 155 -15.35 -16.18 -13.22
N ALA A 156 -15.59 -15.05 -12.58
CA ALA A 156 -16.90 -14.65 -12.06
C ALA A 156 -17.84 -14.14 -13.16
N TYR A 157 -17.33 -13.37 -14.11
CA TYR A 157 -18.15 -12.75 -15.16
C TYR A 157 -18.98 -13.77 -15.97
N PRO A 158 -18.43 -14.90 -16.46
CA PRO A 158 -19.20 -15.89 -17.22
C PRO A 158 -20.33 -16.55 -16.41
N CYS A 159 -20.28 -16.56 -15.08
CA CYS A 159 -21.36 -17.13 -14.26
C CYS A 159 -22.71 -16.45 -14.50
N THR A 160 -22.69 -15.21 -14.98
CA THR A 160 -23.88 -14.38 -15.24
C THR A 160 -24.47 -14.54 -16.63
N THR A 161 -23.86 -15.34 -17.51
CA THR A 161 -24.24 -15.48 -18.94
C THR A 161 -25.70 -15.86 -19.15
N TRP A 162 -26.30 -16.64 -18.24
CA TRP A 162 -27.67 -17.07 -18.30
C TRP A 162 -28.65 -16.16 -17.56
N GLY A 163 -28.36 -14.86 -17.47
CA GLY A 163 -29.22 -13.85 -16.85
C GLY A 163 -28.96 -13.63 -15.37
N GLY A 164 -27.85 -14.12 -14.86
CA GLY A 164 -27.38 -13.77 -13.52
C GLY A 164 -26.88 -12.33 -13.41
N GLN A 165 -26.65 -11.87 -12.19
CA GLN A 165 -26.17 -10.52 -11.86
C GLN A 165 -24.75 -10.58 -11.32
N LEU A 166 -23.88 -9.65 -11.73
CA LEU A 166 -22.56 -9.44 -11.14
C LEU A 166 -22.55 -8.14 -10.35
N GLU A 167 -22.30 -8.25 -9.06
CA GLU A 167 -22.16 -7.14 -8.13
C GLU A 167 -20.71 -7.10 -7.63
N ILE A 168 -20.00 -5.99 -7.87
CA ILE A 168 -18.63 -5.77 -7.44
C ILE A 168 -18.61 -4.62 -6.43
N VAL A 169 -18.05 -4.86 -5.26
CA VAL A 169 -18.02 -3.88 -4.16
C VAL A 169 -16.62 -3.81 -3.57
N SER A 170 -16.01 -2.64 -3.51
CA SER A 170 -14.77 -2.45 -2.77
C SER A 170 -14.54 -1.02 -2.33
N ALA A 171 -13.77 -0.87 -1.24
CA ALA A 171 -12.95 0.30 -0.99
C ALA A 171 -11.55 0.00 -1.55
N TYR A 172 -10.79 1.03 -1.89
CA TYR A 172 -9.37 0.81 -2.18
C TYR A 172 -8.64 0.35 -0.91
N SER A 173 -7.68 -0.56 -1.07
CA SER A 173 -6.77 -0.96 0.01
C SER A 173 -5.91 0.23 0.46
N ALA A 174 -5.26 0.13 1.60
CA ALA A 174 -4.36 1.18 2.08
C ALA A 174 -3.20 1.43 1.08
N ASP A 175 -2.76 0.34 0.45
CA ASP A 175 -1.71 0.33 -0.57
C ASP A 175 -2.30 0.24 -2.00
N GLY A 176 -3.62 0.42 -2.15
CA GLY A 176 -4.38 0.22 -3.38
C GLY A 176 -3.89 1.08 -4.53
N SER A 177 -3.23 0.42 -5.48
CA SER A 177 -2.72 1.03 -6.70
C SER A 177 -3.86 1.37 -7.67
N ASP A 178 -3.67 2.39 -8.50
CA ASP A 178 -4.53 2.69 -9.64
C ASP A 178 -4.38 1.66 -10.78
N GLN A 179 -3.47 0.70 -10.65
CA GLN A 179 -3.22 -0.39 -11.60
C GLN A 179 -4.00 -1.68 -11.28
N THR A 180 -4.69 -1.76 -10.15
CA THR A 180 -5.51 -2.93 -9.80
C THR A 180 -6.67 -3.11 -10.79
N GLU A 181 -7.16 -4.35 -10.92
CA GLU A 181 -8.31 -4.63 -11.80
C GLU A 181 -9.55 -3.88 -11.32
N PHE A 182 -9.78 -3.77 -10.02
CA PHE A 182 -10.86 -2.96 -9.45
C PHE A 182 -10.75 -1.49 -9.87
N ALA A 183 -9.55 -0.90 -9.75
CA ALA A 183 -9.31 0.48 -10.17
C ALA A 183 -9.51 0.66 -11.68
N ARG A 184 -9.11 -0.33 -12.51
CA ARG A 184 -9.34 -0.34 -13.95
C ARG A 184 -10.84 -0.35 -14.27
N LEU A 185 -11.61 -1.22 -13.63
CA LEU A 185 -13.07 -1.28 -13.80
C LEU A 185 -13.75 0.02 -13.39
N CYS A 186 -13.34 0.62 -12.27
CA CYS A 186 -13.85 1.93 -11.83
C CYS A 186 -13.55 3.03 -12.84
N ARG A 187 -12.34 3.07 -13.44
CA ARG A 187 -12.01 4.05 -14.49
C ARG A 187 -12.87 3.87 -15.73
N LEU A 188 -13.06 2.63 -16.19
CA LEU A 188 -13.91 2.33 -17.35
C LEU A 188 -15.36 2.74 -17.09
N ALA A 189 -15.91 2.42 -15.91
CA ALA A 189 -17.28 2.75 -15.55
C ALA A 189 -17.53 4.26 -15.39
N LYS A 190 -16.52 5.04 -14.97
CA LYS A 190 -16.58 6.50 -14.90
C LYS A 190 -16.45 7.17 -16.28
N GLY A 191 -15.78 6.52 -17.23
CA GLY A 191 -15.53 7.02 -18.58
C GLY A 191 -16.58 6.57 -19.59
N GLU A 192 -16.16 5.87 -20.62
CA GLU A 192 -17.03 5.40 -21.71
C GLU A 192 -17.98 4.26 -21.28
N ASN A 193 -17.69 3.61 -20.20
CA ASN A 193 -18.47 2.50 -19.63
C ASN A 193 -18.88 1.42 -20.67
N PRO A 194 -17.95 0.84 -21.44
CA PRO A 194 -18.25 -0.04 -22.55
C PRO A 194 -18.99 -1.33 -22.12
N MET A 195 -18.88 -1.69 -20.84
CA MET A 195 -19.54 -2.86 -20.27
C MET A 195 -20.95 -2.58 -19.74
N GLY A 196 -21.34 -1.31 -19.63
CA GLY A 196 -22.66 -0.91 -19.14
C GLY A 196 -22.85 -1.13 -17.64
N PHE A 197 -21.82 -0.98 -16.83
CA PHE A 197 -21.98 -1.06 -15.38
C PHE A 197 -22.92 0.03 -14.84
N SER A 198 -23.87 -0.35 -13.99
CA SER A 198 -24.48 0.60 -13.06
C SER A 198 -23.45 0.95 -12.00
N PHE A 199 -22.89 2.16 -12.10
CA PHE A 199 -21.77 2.61 -11.28
C PHE A 199 -22.25 3.42 -10.08
N HIS A 200 -21.95 2.94 -8.89
CA HIS A 200 -22.18 3.63 -7.61
C HIS A 200 -20.86 4.10 -7.02
N ARG A 201 -20.89 5.29 -6.44
CA ARG A 201 -19.75 5.83 -5.72
C ARG A 201 -20.24 6.51 -4.43
N THR A 202 -19.56 6.25 -3.33
CA THR A 202 -19.82 6.92 -2.04
C THR A 202 -18.53 7.14 -1.28
N THR A 203 -18.06 8.37 -1.29
CA THR A 203 -16.94 8.79 -0.45
C THR A 203 -17.40 8.95 1.00
N LEU A 204 -16.46 9.10 1.94
CA LEU A 204 -16.80 9.42 3.32
C LEU A 204 -17.59 10.73 3.44
N ALA A 205 -17.25 11.74 2.63
CA ALA A 205 -17.96 13.02 2.62
C ALA A 205 -19.42 12.84 2.18
N ASP A 206 -19.66 12.04 1.11
CA ASP A 206 -21.01 11.70 0.66
C ASP A 206 -21.80 10.97 1.75
N ALA A 207 -21.19 9.96 2.37
CA ALA A 207 -21.83 9.21 3.45
C ALA A 207 -22.22 10.11 4.64
N ILE A 208 -21.32 11.02 5.05
CA ILE A 208 -21.58 11.98 6.12
C ILE A 208 -22.72 12.93 5.75
N SER A 209 -22.76 13.42 4.51
CA SER A 209 -23.84 14.30 4.05
C SER A 209 -25.20 13.60 4.08
N GLU A 210 -25.23 12.29 3.85
CA GLU A 210 -26.42 11.44 3.84
C GLU A 210 -26.77 10.82 5.22
N GLY A 211 -26.15 11.30 6.31
CA GLY A 211 -26.57 10.95 7.68
C GLY A 211 -25.79 9.82 8.35
N PHE A 212 -24.62 9.47 7.83
CA PHE A 212 -23.78 8.38 8.37
C PHE A 212 -23.38 8.62 9.83
N VAL A 213 -22.91 9.83 10.18
CA VAL A 213 -22.48 10.16 11.56
C VAL A 213 -23.65 10.10 12.53
N GLU A 214 -24.83 10.57 12.12
CA GLU A 214 -26.07 10.52 12.91
C GLU A 214 -26.49 9.08 13.18
N LYS A 215 -26.35 8.19 12.18
CA LYS A 215 -26.62 6.74 12.33
C LYS A 215 -25.61 6.10 13.29
N VAL A 216 -24.32 6.38 13.15
CA VAL A 216 -23.27 5.92 14.07
C VAL A 216 -23.56 6.42 15.51
N ASN A 217 -23.95 7.68 15.67
CA ASN A 217 -24.30 8.24 16.97
C ASN A 217 -25.54 7.59 17.59
N SER A 218 -26.53 7.19 16.79
CA SER A 218 -27.68 6.45 17.29
C SER A 218 -27.27 5.09 17.87
N ILE A 219 -26.36 4.37 17.20
CA ILE A 219 -25.83 3.10 17.66
C ILE A 219 -24.96 3.29 18.92
N LYS A 220 -24.11 4.33 18.97
CA LYS A 220 -23.31 4.66 20.15
C LYS A 220 -24.18 4.92 21.37
N ARG A 221 -25.28 5.67 21.22
CA ARG A 221 -26.23 5.96 22.30
C ARG A 221 -26.90 4.70 22.83
N LEU A 222 -27.30 3.75 21.98
CA LEU A 222 -27.83 2.47 22.39
C LEU A 222 -26.84 1.65 23.25
N ARG A 223 -25.54 1.88 23.06
CA ARG A 223 -24.45 1.25 23.83
C ARG A 223 -23.97 2.12 25.01
N GLY A 224 -24.72 3.16 25.40
CA GLY A 224 -24.34 4.08 26.48
C GLY A 224 -23.10 4.92 26.20
N ARG A 225 -22.70 5.09 24.93
CA ARG A 225 -21.52 5.88 24.54
C ARG A 225 -21.94 7.26 24.04
N PRO A 226 -21.14 8.31 24.30
CA PRO A 226 -21.45 9.65 23.81
C PRO A 226 -21.38 9.72 22.27
N GLY A 227 -22.26 10.52 21.68
CA GLY A 227 -22.16 10.90 20.28
C GLY A 227 -21.02 11.88 20.05
N GLN A 228 -20.72 12.16 18.79
CA GLN A 228 -19.69 13.11 18.37
C GLN A 228 -20.21 13.97 17.21
N SER A 229 -19.64 15.17 17.01
CA SER A 229 -19.95 16.01 15.85
C SER A 229 -19.35 15.42 14.57
N ARG A 230 -19.79 15.90 13.40
CA ARG A 230 -19.22 15.50 12.10
C ARG A 230 -17.74 15.87 11.99
N GLU A 231 -17.38 17.05 12.48
CA GLU A 231 -16.02 17.58 12.49
C GLU A 231 -15.10 16.76 13.41
N GLU A 232 -15.59 16.42 14.59
CA GLU A 232 -14.87 15.57 15.54
C GLU A 232 -14.68 14.16 14.97
N PHE A 233 -15.71 13.59 14.34
CA PHE A 233 -15.62 12.30 13.66
C PHE A 233 -14.53 12.31 12.59
N LEU A 234 -14.52 13.30 11.70
CA LEU A 234 -13.51 13.44 10.64
C LEU A 234 -12.11 13.63 11.20
N ARG A 235 -11.95 14.47 12.24
CA ARG A 235 -10.65 14.71 12.89
C ARG A 235 -10.08 13.42 13.48
N THR A 236 -10.91 12.71 14.24
CA THR A 236 -10.49 11.44 14.87
C THR A 236 -10.13 10.40 13.82
N LEU A 237 -10.91 10.29 12.74
CA LEU A 237 -10.65 9.33 11.68
C LEU A 237 -9.34 9.64 10.93
N ARG A 238 -9.10 10.92 10.59
CA ARG A 238 -7.86 11.36 9.93
C ARG A 238 -6.63 11.12 10.81
N ALA A 239 -6.73 11.44 12.10
CA ALA A 239 -5.66 11.19 13.06
C ALA A 239 -5.33 9.69 13.24
N GLY A 240 -6.30 8.81 12.99
CA GLY A 240 -6.11 7.36 13.02
C GLY A 240 -5.53 6.76 11.74
N CYS A 241 -5.41 7.54 10.66
CA CYS A 241 -4.76 7.09 9.42
C CYS A 241 -3.26 7.34 9.48
N LEU A 242 -2.47 6.33 9.10
CA LEU A 242 -1.01 6.41 9.15
C LEU A 242 -0.45 7.45 8.17
N THR A 243 -1.11 7.61 7.01
CA THR A 243 -0.69 8.53 5.95
C THR A 243 -1.90 9.22 5.32
N ARG A 244 -1.65 10.36 4.67
CA ARG A 244 -2.65 11.06 3.86
C ARG A 244 -3.14 10.19 2.71
N SER A 245 -2.23 9.50 2.04
CA SER A 245 -2.53 8.59 0.93
C SER A 245 -3.47 7.46 1.37
N SER A 246 -3.22 6.84 2.53
CA SER A 246 -4.10 5.83 3.13
C SER A 246 -5.51 6.39 3.44
N TYR A 247 -5.62 7.63 3.89
CA TYR A 247 -6.91 8.29 4.08
C TYR A 247 -7.62 8.52 2.74
N GLU A 248 -6.91 9.02 1.73
CA GLU A 248 -7.47 9.30 0.41
C GLU A 248 -7.95 8.03 -0.29
N SER A 249 -7.17 6.93 -0.23
CA SER A 249 -7.56 5.66 -0.85
C SER A 249 -8.75 5.02 -0.15
N GLN A 250 -8.68 4.84 1.16
CA GLN A 250 -9.69 4.10 1.90
C GLN A 250 -11.00 4.87 2.13
N TYR A 251 -10.95 6.21 2.20
CA TYR A 251 -12.11 7.01 2.59
C TYR A 251 -12.59 8.00 1.53
N CYS A 252 -11.71 8.46 0.63
CA CYS A 252 -12.07 9.42 -0.41
C CYS A 252 -12.28 8.80 -1.79
N CYS A 253 -12.12 7.47 -1.94
CA CYS A 253 -12.19 6.77 -3.22
C CYS A 253 -11.20 7.36 -4.25
N VAL A 254 -9.97 7.59 -3.81
CA VAL A 254 -8.86 8.04 -4.65
C VAL A 254 -7.76 6.98 -4.61
N PRO A 255 -7.61 6.17 -5.66
CA PRO A 255 -6.55 5.15 -5.68
C PRO A 255 -5.17 5.81 -5.67
N ASN A 256 -4.21 5.14 -5.04
CA ASN A 256 -2.83 5.58 -5.05
C ASN A 256 -2.27 5.50 -6.48
N ARG A 257 -1.66 6.56 -6.94
CA ARG A 257 -0.96 6.57 -8.21
C ARG A 257 0.42 5.94 -8.03
N GLY A 258 0.58 4.73 -8.52
CA GLY A 258 1.83 3.96 -8.47
C GLY A 258 1.80 2.79 -7.46
N GLY A 259 2.60 1.76 -7.72
CA GLY A 259 2.65 0.50 -6.95
C GLY A 259 3.32 0.67 -5.58
N GLY A 260 2.53 0.90 -4.53
CA GLY A 260 3.01 1.05 -3.17
C GLY A 260 2.93 2.48 -2.61
N GLU A 261 3.10 2.61 -1.30
CA GLU A 261 3.15 3.88 -0.59
C GLU A 261 4.46 4.62 -0.92
N ARG A 262 4.40 5.92 -1.18
CA ARG A 262 5.64 6.71 -1.33
C ARG A 262 6.49 6.60 -0.07
N LEU A 263 7.78 6.36 -0.25
CA LEU A 263 8.71 6.36 0.88
C LEU A 263 8.80 7.74 1.52
N LEU A 264 8.83 8.79 0.69
CA LEU A 264 8.83 10.20 1.10
C LEU A 264 7.51 10.85 0.66
N ASP A 265 6.80 11.42 1.63
CA ASP A 265 5.57 12.18 1.37
C ASP A 265 5.92 13.46 0.57
N PRO A 266 5.12 13.88 -0.42
CA PRO A 266 5.32 15.14 -1.12
C PRO A 266 5.51 16.35 -0.21
N ASP A 267 4.78 16.41 0.90
CA ASP A 267 4.89 17.50 1.86
C ASP A 267 6.30 17.56 2.51
N LEU A 268 6.96 16.41 2.71
CA LEU A 268 8.34 16.34 3.22
C LEU A 268 9.35 16.83 2.18
N LEU A 269 9.14 16.47 0.91
CA LEU A 269 10.00 16.92 -0.19
C LEU A 269 9.87 18.43 -0.39
N ASP A 270 8.65 18.96 -0.41
CA ASP A 270 8.38 20.38 -0.53
C ASP A 270 8.96 21.19 0.65
N ALA A 271 8.83 20.65 1.86
CA ALA A 271 9.42 21.26 3.07
C ALA A 271 10.95 21.28 3.05
N ALA A 272 11.60 20.40 2.29
CA ALA A 272 13.05 20.34 2.16
C ALA A 272 13.63 21.29 1.09
N LEU A 273 12.81 21.77 0.14
CA LEU A 273 13.27 22.61 -0.98
C LEU A 273 13.82 23.94 -0.51
N ARG A 274 15.02 24.30 -0.97
CA ARG A 274 15.71 25.57 -0.67
C ARG A 274 16.48 26.07 -1.90
N LYS A 275 16.65 27.38 -1.97
CA LYS A 275 17.61 28.01 -2.89
C LYS A 275 19.03 27.73 -2.42
N LEU A 276 19.67 26.75 -3.04
CA LEU A 276 21.02 26.31 -2.68
C LEU A 276 21.95 26.42 -3.89
N PRO A 277 23.23 26.82 -3.70
CA PRO A 277 24.25 26.59 -4.70
C PRO A 277 24.39 25.08 -4.92
N PHE A 278 24.14 24.64 -6.15
CA PHE A 278 24.09 23.20 -6.46
C PHE A 278 24.82 22.92 -7.78
N CYS A 279 25.74 21.95 -7.74
CA CYS A 279 26.50 21.50 -8.88
C CYS A 279 25.87 20.25 -9.50
N ARG A 280 25.35 20.34 -10.72
CA ARG A 280 24.88 19.18 -11.46
C ARG A 280 25.79 18.91 -12.66
N LEU A 281 26.33 17.69 -12.73
CA LEU A 281 27.16 17.26 -13.85
C LEU A 281 26.65 15.91 -14.39
N SER A 282 26.59 15.80 -15.70
CA SER A 282 26.20 14.58 -16.39
C SER A 282 27.32 14.16 -17.36
N PHE A 283 27.73 12.92 -17.24
CA PHE A 283 28.74 12.28 -18.08
C PHE A 283 28.08 11.23 -18.97
N THR A 284 28.37 11.25 -20.26
CA THR A 284 27.80 10.31 -21.23
C THR A 284 28.91 9.71 -22.10
N GLY A 285 28.84 8.39 -22.32
CA GLY A 285 29.73 7.69 -23.23
C GLY A 285 31.17 7.50 -22.72
N GLU A 286 32.08 7.22 -23.67
CA GLU A 286 33.48 6.86 -23.40
C GLU A 286 34.46 8.04 -23.58
N GLU A 287 33.98 9.26 -23.66
CA GLU A 287 34.82 10.44 -23.93
C GLU A 287 35.87 10.65 -22.83
N SER A 288 37.13 10.70 -23.22
CA SER A 288 38.27 10.92 -22.34
C SER A 288 38.67 12.40 -22.24
N GLY A 289 38.04 13.28 -23.00
CA GLY A 289 38.37 14.70 -23.12
C GLY A 289 37.33 15.62 -22.48
N GLY A 290 37.59 16.93 -22.47
CA GLY A 290 36.65 17.95 -21.98
C GLY A 290 36.30 17.85 -20.49
N LEU A 291 35.02 17.88 -20.15
CA LEU A 291 34.49 17.82 -18.78
C LEU A 291 34.95 16.59 -18.00
N PRO A 292 34.92 15.35 -18.54
CA PRO A 292 35.44 14.18 -17.85
C PRO A 292 36.91 14.29 -17.47
N ALA A 293 37.74 14.84 -18.32
CA ALA A 293 39.17 15.05 -18.05
C ALA A 293 39.39 16.11 -16.96
N ALA A 294 38.60 17.17 -16.94
CA ALA A 294 38.65 18.20 -15.91
C ALA A 294 38.17 17.67 -14.56
N ALA A 295 37.01 17.01 -14.52
CA ALA A 295 36.43 16.44 -13.32
C ALA A 295 37.25 15.28 -12.71
N GLY A 296 38.14 14.67 -13.49
CA GLY A 296 39.12 13.69 -13.02
C GLY A 296 40.35 14.27 -12.33
N ARG A 297 40.35 15.59 -12.02
CA ARG A 297 41.44 16.30 -11.32
C ARG A 297 40.92 16.97 -10.05
N ALA A 298 41.67 16.87 -8.97
CA ALA A 298 41.27 17.42 -7.67
C ALA A 298 41.07 18.93 -7.67
N GLU A 299 41.87 19.67 -8.46
CA GLU A 299 41.74 21.14 -8.59
C GLU A 299 40.34 21.57 -9.02
N TYR A 300 39.72 20.82 -9.95
CA TYR A 300 38.38 21.10 -10.45
C TYR A 300 37.33 21.14 -9.31
N TRP A 301 37.46 20.30 -8.30
CA TRP A 301 36.56 20.20 -7.17
C TRP A 301 36.87 21.20 -6.06
N ARG A 302 38.18 21.53 -5.81
CA ARG A 302 38.59 22.56 -4.85
C ARG A 302 38.01 23.93 -5.20
N ASP A 303 37.91 24.24 -6.49
CA ASP A 303 37.30 25.49 -6.97
C ASP A 303 35.78 25.55 -6.74
N ARG A 304 35.13 24.42 -6.53
CA ARG A 304 33.67 24.31 -6.40
C ARG A 304 33.19 24.06 -4.98
N PHE A 305 33.95 23.36 -4.20
CA PHE A 305 33.57 22.96 -2.86
C PHE A 305 34.53 23.55 -1.81
N PRO A 306 34.05 24.32 -0.80
CA PRO A 306 34.88 24.92 0.19
C PRO A 306 35.73 23.92 0.96
N GLU A 307 37.01 24.21 1.11
CA GLU A 307 37.91 23.41 1.94
C GLU A 307 37.51 23.50 3.43
N GLY A 308 37.93 22.51 4.22
CA GLY A 308 37.70 22.47 5.67
C GLY A 308 36.26 22.13 6.09
N LYS A 309 35.37 21.85 5.14
CA LYS A 309 34.03 21.36 5.42
C LYS A 309 33.96 19.83 5.36
N ARG A 310 33.02 19.26 6.12
CA ARG A 310 32.76 17.80 6.11
C ARG A 310 31.76 17.46 5.02
N TYR A 311 32.09 16.46 4.21
CA TYR A 311 31.23 16.00 3.13
C TYR A 311 30.90 14.52 3.30
N ALA A 312 29.69 14.18 2.96
CA ALA A 312 29.20 12.79 2.89
C ALA A 312 28.83 12.49 1.43
N ILE A 313 29.45 11.46 0.86
CA ILE A 313 29.32 11.09 -0.55
C ILE A 313 28.66 9.73 -0.65
N GLY A 314 27.58 9.64 -1.41
CA GLY A 314 26.92 8.36 -1.74
C GLY A 314 27.12 8.04 -3.20
N TYR A 315 27.47 6.80 -3.52
CA TYR A 315 27.73 6.35 -4.87
C TYR A 315 26.92 5.10 -5.21
N ASP A 316 25.93 5.27 -6.05
CA ASP A 316 25.15 4.19 -6.65
C ASP A 316 25.75 3.83 -8.00
N ILE A 317 26.10 2.54 -8.19
CA ILE A 317 27.00 2.10 -9.27
C ILE A 317 26.26 1.26 -10.30
N ALA A 318 26.17 1.75 -11.54
CA ALA A 318 25.68 1.02 -12.69
C ALA A 318 26.61 1.16 -13.91
N ARG A 319 26.42 0.35 -14.94
CA ARG A 319 27.24 0.40 -16.16
C ARG A 319 26.45 0.53 -17.46
N ARG A 320 25.42 -0.28 -17.64
CA ARG A 320 24.60 -0.34 -18.86
C ARG A 320 23.14 -0.45 -18.51
N GLY A 321 22.31 0.38 -19.14
CA GLY A 321 20.87 0.39 -18.94
C GLY A 321 20.43 1.28 -17.79
N ASP A 322 21.15 1.30 -16.68
CA ASP A 322 20.88 2.10 -15.50
C ASP A 322 21.89 3.24 -15.35
N LEU A 323 21.53 4.25 -14.57
CA LEU A 323 22.32 5.45 -14.34
C LEU A 323 23.19 5.25 -13.09
N SER A 324 24.53 5.40 -13.22
CA SER A 324 25.32 5.59 -11.98
C SER A 324 25.15 6.99 -11.48
N SER A 325 25.03 7.15 -10.17
CA SER A 325 24.89 8.46 -9.55
C SER A 325 25.79 8.66 -8.34
N VAL A 326 26.31 9.88 -8.17
CA VAL A 326 27.06 10.29 -6.98
C VAL A 326 26.36 11.48 -6.36
N TRP A 327 25.95 11.32 -5.12
CA TRP A 327 25.33 12.38 -4.34
C TRP A 327 26.34 12.95 -3.34
N ILE A 328 26.45 14.27 -3.28
CA ILE A 328 27.40 14.98 -2.42
C ILE A 328 26.63 15.86 -1.46
N ASN A 329 26.59 15.49 -0.19
CA ASN A 329 26.08 16.31 0.89
C ASN A 329 27.24 17.00 1.64
N ARG A 330 27.09 18.27 1.97
CA ARG A 330 27.87 18.92 3.01
C ARG A 330 27.12 18.77 4.34
N LYS A 331 27.82 18.46 5.42
CA LYS A 331 27.21 18.33 6.75
C LYS A 331 27.48 19.56 7.58
N ASP A 332 26.44 20.35 7.85
CA ASP A 332 26.47 21.57 8.63
C ASP A 332 25.56 21.41 9.87
N ASP A 333 26.10 21.40 11.08
CA ASP A 333 25.35 21.34 12.35
C ASP A 333 24.23 20.27 12.39
N GLY A 334 24.50 19.06 11.90
CA GLY A 334 23.57 17.96 11.85
C GLY A 334 22.59 17.99 10.66
N CYS A 335 22.64 19.04 9.84
CA CYS A 335 21.85 19.15 8.62
C CYS A 335 22.68 18.74 7.40
N TYR A 336 22.07 17.99 6.49
CA TYR A 336 22.66 17.60 5.21
C TYR A 336 22.24 18.59 4.12
N VAL A 337 23.20 19.34 3.62
CA VAL A 337 23.04 20.32 2.56
C VAL A 337 23.57 19.73 1.26
N PRO A 338 22.73 19.39 0.28
CA PRO A 338 23.21 18.87 -0.99
C PRO A 338 23.96 19.97 -1.75
N VAL A 339 25.16 19.68 -2.15
CA VAL A 339 26.04 20.60 -2.89
C VAL A 339 26.28 20.15 -4.32
N GLY A 340 26.01 18.87 -4.62
CA GLY A 340 26.14 18.39 -5.99
C GLY A 340 25.61 16.98 -6.22
N VAL A 341 25.29 16.72 -7.47
CA VAL A 341 24.95 15.39 -8.02
C VAL A 341 25.72 15.18 -9.32
N LEU A 342 26.33 14.02 -9.45
CA LEU A 342 26.98 13.57 -10.68
C LEU A 342 26.22 12.36 -11.22
N THR A 343 26.01 12.33 -12.52
CA THR A 343 25.36 11.20 -13.20
C THR A 343 26.24 10.66 -14.32
N PHE A 344 26.32 9.34 -14.46
CA PHE A 344 27.09 8.68 -15.48
C PHE A 344 26.21 7.72 -16.28
N SER A 345 26.05 7.98 -17.56
CA SER A 345 25.28 7.13 -18.48
C SER A 345 26.21 6.44 -19.47
N ASN A 346 26.22 5.11 -19.47
CA ASN A 346 27.09 4.29 -20.33
C ASN A 346 28.59 4.59 -20.20
N CYS A 347 29.05 5.06 -19.04
CA CYS A 347 30.45 5.37 -18.77
C CYS A 347 31.22 4.14 -18.27
N ARG A 348 32.52 4.05 -18.63
CA ARG A 348 33.42 3.03 -18.09
C ARG A 348 33.63 3.23 -16.59
N PHE A 349 33.74 2.17 -15.84
CA PHE A 349 34.03 2.23 -14.41
C PHE A 349 35.33 2.96 -14.07
N GLU A 350 36.33 2.86 -14.94
CA GLU A 350 37.59 3.59 -14.77
C GLU A 350 37.40 5.11 -14.78
N LEU A 351 36.55 5.63 -15.65
CA LEU A 351 36.20 7.05 -15.66
C LEU A 351 35.45 7.45 -14.40
N GLN A 352 34.41 6.68 -14.05
CA GLN A 352 33.61 6.92 -12.84
C GLN A 352 34.50 6.95 -11.60
N ARG A 353 35.36 5.92 -11.43
CA ARG A 353 36.30 5.80 -10.31
C ARG A 353 37.25 6.99 -10.26
N ARG A 354 37.86 7.38 -11.38
CA ARG A 354 38.76 8.54 -11.45
C ARG A 354 38.10 9.82 -10.99
N VAL A 355 36.86 10.07 -11.38
CA VAL A 355 36.09 11.24 -10.94
C VAL A 355 35.81 11.20 -9.44
N VAL A 356 35.41 10.04 -8.91
CA VAL A 356 35.17 9.87 -7.46
C VAL A 356 36.47 9.98 -6.67
N GLU A 357 37.57 9.38 -7.12
CA GLU A 357 38.90 9.52 -6.50
C GLU A 357 39.32 10.99 -6.43
N SER A 358 39.13 11.74 -7.52
CA SER A 358 39.48 13.16 -7.55
C SER A 358 38.66 14.02 -6.57
N LEU A 359 37.40 13.62 -6.27
CA LEU A 359 36.59 14.24 -5.22
C LEU A 359 37.21 14.00 -3.82
N PHE A 360 37.59 12.76 -3.52
CA PHE A 360 38.23 12.42 -2.24
C PHE A 360 39.61 13.05 -2.06
N ASP A 361 40.37 13.18 -3.16
CA ASP A 361 41.69 13.88 -3.16
C ASP A 361 41.52 15.40 -2.98
N ALA A 362 40.42 15.97 -3.43
CA ALA A 362 40.09 17.39 -3.24
C ALA A 362 39.52 17.70 -1.86
N LEU A 363 38.82 16.76 -1.25
CA LEU A 363 38.03 16.93 -0.04
C LEU A 363 38.55 16.02 1.09
N PRO A 364 39.61 16.40 1.81
CA PRO A 364 40.26 15.53 2.79
C PRO A 364 39.36 15.09 3.95
N LEU A 365 38.31 15.89 4.26
CA LEU A 365 37.32 15.56 5.29
C LEU A 365 36.03 14.88 4.73
N ALA A 366 36.08 14.42 3.48
CA ALA A 366 34.98 13.66 2.91
C ALA A 366 35.04 12.20 3.31
N VAL A 367 33.85 11.65 3.58
CA VAL A 367 33.59 10.22 3.74
C VAL A 367 32.60 9.77 2.70
N GLY A 368 32.56 8.47 2.38
CA GLY A 368 31.64 7.97 1.37
C GLY A 368 31.21 6.54 1.59
N CYS A 369 30.04 6.22 1.04
CA CYS A 369 29.53 4.86 0.91
C CYS A 369 29.15 4.59 -0.54
N GLY A 370 29.45 3.38 -1.04
CA GLY A 370 29.08 2.96 -2.39
C GLY A 370 28.36 1.62 -2.39
N ASP A 371 27.49 1.40 -3.40
CA ASP A 371 26.89 0.07 -3.60
C ASP A 371 27.95 -0.92 -4.04
N SER A 372 28.27 -1.87 -3.17
CA SER A 372 29.21 -2.98 -3.42
C SER A 372 28.52 -4.24 -3.95
N THR A 373 27.31 -4.16 -4.46
CA THR A 373 26.58 -5.31 -4.99
C THR A 373 26.99 -5.57 -6.45
N GLY A 374 27.26 -6.81 -6.78
CA GLY A 374 27.53 -7.23 -8.15
C GLY A 374 28.67 -6.47 -8.83
N LEU A 375 28.36 -5.65 -9.86
CA LEU A 375 29.36 -4.91 -10.63
C LEU A 375 30.02 -3.75 -9.85
N GLY A 376 29.40 -3.29 -8.77
CA GLY A 376 29.96 -2.24 -7.91
C GLY A 376 31.08 -2.71 -6.99
N MET A 377 31.16 -4.01 -6.70
CA MET A 377 32.12 -4.58 -5.76
C MET A 377 33.58 -4.19 -6.07
N PRO A 378 34.13 -4.43 -7.28
CA PRO A 378 35.54 -4.10 -7.55
C PRO A 378 35.82 -2.59 -7.49
N VAL A 379 34.84 -1.74 -7.77
CA VAL A 379 34.98 -0.29 -7.69
C VAL A 379 35.04 0.15 -6.23
N CYS A 380 34.14 -0.40 -5.40
CA CYS A 380 34.11 -0.09 -3.96
C CYS A 380 35.34 -0.63 -3.24
N GLU A 381 35.82 -1.84 -3.56
CA GLU A 381 37.06 -2.39 -3.01
C GLU A 381 38.26 -1.47 -3.30
N GLY A 382 38.43 -1.04 -4.56
CA GLY A 382 39.53 -0.14 -4.92
C GLY A 382 39.44 1.23 -4.26
N LEU A 383 38.22 1.76 -4.01
CA LEU A 383 38.03 3.00 -3.27
C LEU A 383 38.30 2.83 -1.77
N SER A 384 37.89 1.71 -1.16
CA SER A 384 38.13 1.40 0.25
C SER A 384 39.63 1.17 0.53
N GLU A 385 40.35 0.51 -0.38
CA GLU A 385 41.80 0.34 -0.28
C GLU A 385 42.55 1.69 -0.38
N ARG A 386 42.10 2.58 -1.26
CA ARG A 386 42.73 3.89 -1.47
C ARG A 386 42.40 4.88 -0.37
N TYR A 387 41.20 4.81 0.20
CA TYR A 387 40.71 5.74 1.24
C TYR A 387 40.23 4.95 2.46
N PRO A 388 41.12 4.25 3.17
CA PRO A 388 40.75 3.51 4.37
C PRO A 388 40.12 4.46 5.39
N ASP A 389 39.14 4.00 6.15
CA ASP A 389 38.35 4.75 7.13
C ASP A 389 37.52 5.93 6.57
N ARG A 390 37.61 6.17 5.25
CA ARG A 390 36.87 7.23 4.57
C ARG A 390 35.87 6.74 3.53
N PHE A 391 36.00 5.50 3.04
CA PHE A 391 35.06 4.92 2.08
C PHE A 391 34.68 3.49 2.49
N GLU A 392 33.36 3.24 2.54
CA GLU A 392 32.77 1.93 2.87
C GLU A 392 31.95 1.41 1.70
N GLY A 393 32.20 0.16 1.31
CA GLY A 393 31.32 -0.59 0.40
C GLY A 393 30.14 -1.18 1.16
N VAL A 394 28.92 -0.86 0.75
CA VAL A 394 27.69 -1.32 1.37
C VAL A 394 27.03 -2.40 0.51
N ASN A 395 26.75 -3.57 1.07
CA ASN A 395 25.96 -4.58 0.38
C ASN A 395 24.48 -4.13 0.32
N PHE A 396 24.07 -3.70 -0.86
CA PHE A 396 22.75 -3.10 -1.07
C PHE A 396 21.63 -4.10 -0.83
N GLY A 397 21.78 -5.36 -1.26
CA GLY A 397 20.77 -6.40 -1.05
C GLY A 397 20.42 -6.63 0.42
N ALA A 398 21.43 -6.57 1.31
CA ALA A 398 21.23 -6.69 2.76
C ALA A 398 20.78 -5.39 3.43
N SER A 399 21.20 -4.24 2.91
CA SER A 399 21.07 -2.93 3.57
C SER A 399 19.96 -2.06 3.00
N LYS A 400 19.32 -2.44 1.89
CA LYS A 400 18.32 -1.64 1.18
C LYS A 400 17.20 -1.13 2.11
N ILE A 401 16.72 -1.99 3.00
CA ILE A 401 15.68 -1.62 3.97
C ILE A 401 16.19 -0.57 4.96
N ALA A 402 17.38 -0.77 5.51
CA ALA A 402 17.97 0.18 6.46
C ALA A 402 18.24 1.55 5.82
N LEU A 403 18.76 1.56 4.57
CA LEU A 403 19.00 2.77 3.79
C LEU A 403 17.71 3.54 3.50
N GLY A 404 16.64 2.87 3.07
CA GLY A 404 15.36 3.52 2.82
C GLY A 404 14.74 4.09 4.10
N LEU A 405 14.80 3.38 5.22
CA LEU A 405 14.33 3.88 6.51
C LEU A 405 15.17 5.05 7.03
N LEU A 406 16.49 5.02 6.84
CA LEU A 406 17.39 6.13 7.17
C LEU A 406 17.02 7.37 6.36
N LEU A 407 16.86 7.22 5.03
CA LEU A 407 16.46 8.30 4.13
C LEU A 407 15.15 8.96 4.63
N ARG A 408 14.12 8.16 4.88
CA ARG A 408 12.84 8.65 5.41
C ARG A 408 13.01 9.38 6.74
N SER A 409 13.70 8.78 7.70
CA SER A 409 13.91 9.33 9.02
C SER A 409 14.62 10.69 9.01
N VAL A 410 15.60 10.89 8.11
CA VAL A 410 16.32 12.16 7.98
C VAL A 410 15.43 13.25 7.38
N PHE A 411 14.57 12.92 6.41
CA PHE A 411 13.56 13.85 5.87
C PHE A 411 12.48 14.20 6.91
N GLU A 412 11.98 13.23 7.66
CA GLU A 412 10.99 13.47 8.74
C GLU A 412 11.51 14.39 9.83
N ARG A 413 12.82 14.33 10.12
CA ARG A 413 13.48 15.27 11.05
C ARG A 413 13.76 16.65 10.44
N GLY A 414 13.52 16.86 9.16
CA GLY A 414 13.87 18.07 8.44
C GLY A 414 15.38 18.30 8.33
N SER A 415 16.19 17.24 8.44
CA SER A 415 17.65 17.32 8.45
C SER A 415 18.29 17.13 7.06
N GLN A 416 17.52 16.85 5.99
CA GLN A 416 17.98 16.87 4.61
C GLN A 416 17.32 18.02 3.87
N LEU A 417 18.11 18.84 3.19
CA LEU A 417 17.63 19.87 2.28
C LEU A 417 17.65 19.38 0.83
N LEU A 418 16.92 20.05 -0.05
CA LEU A 418 16.89 19.79 -1.49
C LEU A 418 17.08 21.09 -2.29
N PRO A 419 17.76 21.03 -3.45
CA PRO A 419 17.90 22.19 -4.31
C PRO A 419 16.61 22.42 -5.09
N ASP A 420 16.05 23.62 -5.06
CA ASP A 420 14.90 24.04 -5.87
C ASP A 420 15.24 24.21 -7.36
N SER A 421 16.52 24.38 -7.66
CA SER A 421 17.05 24.53 -9.04
C SER A 421 17.12 23.23 -9.83
N CYS A 422 16.87 22.08 -9.21
CA CYS A 422 17.01 20.74 -9.79
C CYS A 422 15.78 19.87 -9.51
N PRO A 423 14.63 20.10 -10.20
CA PRO A 423 13.37 19.40 -9.92
C PRO A 423 13.45 17.88 -10.15
N GLU A 424 14.35 17.41 -11.01
CA GLU A 424 14.58 15.98 -11.23
C GLU A 424 15.09 15.25 -9.98
N VAL A 425 15.78 15.94 -9.06
CA VAL A 425 16.23 15.38 -7.78
C VAL A 425 15.03 15.06 -6.88
N ALA A 426 14.09 15.99 -6.75
CA ALA A 426 12.87 15.77 -5.97
C ALA A 426 11.97 14.72 -6.63
N ALA A 427 11.89 14.71 -7.97
CA ALA A 427 11.12 13.72 -8.72
C ALA A 427 11.67 12.29 -8.52
N ASP A 428 12.98 12.13 -8.47
CA ASP A 428 13.65 10.85 -8.25
C ASP A 428 13.35 10.30 -6.84
N LEU A 429 13.51 11.12 -5.82
CA LEU A 429 13.16 10.80 -4.44
C LEU A 429 11.68 10.45 -4.28
N ALA A 430 10.79 11.13 -5.01
CA ALA A 430 9.36 10.85 -5.04
C ALA A 430 9.02 9.51 -5.71
N GLY A 431 9.92 8.95 -6.51
CA GLY A 431 9.76 7.68 -7.21
C GLY A 431 9.94 6.45 -6.31
N LEU A 432 10.57 6.59 -5.14
CA LEU A 432 10.72 5.47 -4.21
C LEU A 432 9.39 5.12 -3.55
N ARG A 433 9.02 3.85 -3.67
CA ARG A 433 7.79 3.28 -3.10
C ARG A 433 8.12 2.24 -2.04
N ARG A 434 7.35 2.25 -0.99
CA ARG A 434 7.37 1.24 0.06
C ARG A 434 6.30 0.20 -0.25
N GLY A 435 6.69 -1.06 -0.30
CA GLY A 435 5.79 -2.20 -0.49
C GLY A 435 6.03 -3.28 0.55
N VAL A 436 5.22 -4.31 0.48
CA VAL A 436 5.38 -5.52 1.30
C VAL A 436 5.38 -6.70 0.35
N THR A 437 6.34 -7.60 0.48
CA THR A 437 6.39 -8.84 -0.30
C THR A 437 5.23 -9.76 0.09
N GLU A 438 4.91 -10.76 -0.72
CA GLU A 438 3.92 -11.80 -0.41
C GLU A 438 4.18 -12.49 0.95
N SER A 439 5.44 -12.57 1.36
CA SER A 439 5.85 -13.09 2.68
C SER A 439 5.73 -12.10 3.83
N GLY A 440 5.16 -10.91 3.60
CA GLY A 440 4.97 -9.87 4.63
C GLY A 440 6.23 -9.08 4.99
N ARG A 441 7.30 -9.16 4.20
CA ARG A 441 8.53 -8.41 4.42
C ARG A 441 8.49 -7.05 3.72
N LEU A 442 8.97 -6.02 4.40
CA LEU A 442 9.16 -4.70 3.80
C LEU A 442 10.07 -4.79 2.58
N THR A 443 9.69 -4.13 1.51
CA THR A 443 10.48 -3.98 0.28
C THR A 443 10.30 -2.57 -0.27
N PHE A 444 11.15 -2.20 -1.25
CA PHE A 444 11.01 -0.96 -1.99
C PHE A 444 10.91 -1.26 -3.48
N THR A 445 10.03 -0.53 -4.16
CA THR A 445 9.91 -0.49 -5.61
C THR A 445 10.28 0.90 -6.11
N GLU A 446 10.74 0.97 -7.33
CA GLU A 446 11.32 2.16 -7.95
C GLU A 446 10.47 2.55 -9.16
N GLU A 447 9.97 3.79 -9.18
CA GLU A 447 9.30 4.35 -10.34
C GLU A 447 10.29 5.18 -11.15
N GLY A 448 10.20 5.09 -12.46
CA GLY A 448 11.04 5.89 -13.36
C GLY A 448 10.84 7.38 -13.14
N ASN A 449 11.91 8.14 -13.23
CA ASN A 449 11.88 9.59 -13.10
C ASN A 449 11.42 10.26 -14.41
N PRO A 450 10.26 10.94 -14.44
CA PRO A 450 9.76 11.55 -15.66
C PRO A 450 10.64 12.70 -16.19
N LEU A 451 11.46 13.31 -15.33
CA LEU A 451 12.38 14.40 -15.68
C LEU A 451 13.80 13.89 -15.99
N LEU A 452 14.10 12.64 -15.65
CA LEU A 452 15.37 11.97 -15.93
C LEU A 452 15.09 10.50 -16.30
N PRO A 453 14.63 10.21 -17.52
CA PRO A 453 14.12 8.89 -17.90
C PRO A 453 15.12 7.72 -17.75
N ALA A 454 16.42 8.02 -17.67
CA ALA A 454 17.46 7.02 -17.44
C ALA A 454 17.62 6.65 -15.97
N SER A 455 16.95 7.33 -15.05
CA SER A 455 17.01 7.05 -13.60
C SER A 455 15.82 6.22 -13.14
N HIS A 456 16.12 5.17 -12.40
CA HIS A 456 15.18 4.33 -11.66
C HIS A 456 15.38 4.51 -10.15
N CYS A 457 15.26 5.76 -9.66
CA CYS A 457 15.57 6.18 -8.29
C CYS A 457 17.08 6.10 -7.92
N ASP A 458 17.97 6.13 -8.91
CA ASP A 458 19.42 6.06 -8.66
C ASP A 458 19.91 7.27 -7.84
N LEU A 459 19.32 8.47 -8.08
CA LEU A 459 19.63 9.66 -7.26
C LEU A 459 19.15 9.50 -5.82
N ALA A 460 18.01 8.88 -5.61
CA ALA A 460 17.46 8.63 -4.28
C ALA A 460 18.32 7.63 -3.49
N TRP A 461 18.82 6.59 -4.16
CA TRP A 461 19.68 5.61 -3.51
C TRP A 461 21.08 6.16 -3.22
N SER A 462 21.65 6.95 -4.13
CA SER A 462 22.91 7.65 -3.84
C SER A 462 22.75 8.68 -2.70
N ALA A 463 21.58 9.34 -2.60
CA ALA A 463 21.27 10.17 -1.44
C ALA A 463 21.25 9.36 -0.14
N ALA A 464 20.58 8.18 -0.13
CA ALA A 464 20.55 7.30 1.04
C ALA A 464 21.96 6.81 1.45
N LEU A 465 22.80 6.44 0.47
CA LEU A 465 24.19 6.08 0.71
C LEU A 465 25.01 7.25 1.27
N SER A 466 24.76 8.49 0.82
CA SER A 466 25.42 9.67 1.38
C SER A 466 25.04 9.92 2.84
N LEU A 467 23.78 9.66 3.21
CA LEU A 467 23.34 9.75 4.60
C LEU A 467 24.01 8.68 5.48
N ARG A 468 24.16 7.46 4.96
CA ARG A 468 24.91 6.40 5.63
C ARG A 468 26.37 6.78 5.82
N ALA A 469 27.00 7.37 4.80
CA ALA A 469 28.35 7.93 4.94
C ALA A 469 28.40 9.04 6.01
N GLY A 470 27.36 9.86 6.08
CA GLY A 470 27.26 10.93 7.09
C GLY A 470 27.27 10.44 8.55
N GLU A 471 26.83 9.20 8.82
CA GLU A 471 26.94 8.58 10.14
C GLU A 471 28.41 8.33 10.53
N MET A 472 29.31 8.07 9.56
CA MET A 472 30.75 7.95 9.82
C MET A 472 31.36 9.26 10.33
N LEU A 473 30.81 10.42 9.93
CA LEU A 473 31.25 11.73 10.42
C LEU A 473 30.87 11.99 11.88
N ASP A 474 29.83 11.33 12.38
CA ASP A 474 29.39 11.47 13.78
C ASP A 474 30.22 10.57 14.70
N GLY A 475 30.59 9.36 14.24
CA GLY A 475 31.45 8.44 15.01
C GLY A 475 32.88 8.89 15.17
N ALA A 476 33.38 9.77 14.32
CA ALA A 476 34.75 10.32 14.41
C ALA A 476 34.89 11.40 15.51
N GLY A 477 33.81 11.85 16.17
CA GLY A 477 33.81 12.82 17.26
C GLY A 477 33.99 12.23 18.66
N GLU A 478 33.76 10.94 18.85
CA GLU A 478 33.97 10.21 20.10
C GLU A 478 35.07 9.16 19.91
N CYS A 479 36.33 9.59 20.08
CA CYS A 479 37.47 8.67 20.12
C CYS A 479 37.43 7.92 21.45
N GLY A 480 36.82 6.74 21.46
CA GLY A 480 36.77 5.81 22.56
C GLY A 480 36.26 4.44 22.12
N MET A 481 37.19 3.59 21.70
CA MET A 481 37.06 2.14 21.53
C MET A 481 35.87 1.64 20.72
N ILE A 482 36.15 1.30 19.48
CA ILE A 482 35.29 0.46 18.63
C ILE A 482 35.30 -0.97 19.16
N PRO A 483 34.19 -1.59 19.59
CA PRO A 483 34.16 -3.03 19.67
C PRO A 483 33.95 -3.60 18.26
N ALA A 484 35.00 -4.23 17.75
CA ALA A 484 34.88 -5.13 16.60
C ALA A 484 33.97 -6.30 17.00
N ARG A 485 32.73 -6.27 16.54
CA ARG A 485 31.87 -7.41 16.19
C ARG A 485 30.45 -6.89 16.01
N ALA A 486 29.99 -6.87 14.78
CA ALA A 486 28.56 -6.90 14.49
C ALA A 486 28.06 -8.29 14.94
N GLU A 487 27.58 -8.39 16.16
CA GLU A 487 26.71 -9.49 16.52
C GLU A 487 25.38 -9.26 15.81
N SER A 488 25.00 -10.25 15.01
CA SER A 488 23.68 -10.35 14.43
C SER A 488 22.65 -10.20 15.54
N VAL A 489 21.92 -9.09 15.56
CA VAL A 489 20.73 -8.94 16.39
C VAL A 489 19.68 -9.84 15.77
N SER A 490 19.65 -11.10 16.23
CA SER A 490 18.50 -11.95 16.06
C SER A 490 17.39 -11.39 16.92
N VAL A 491 16.41 -10.73 16.30
CA VAL A 491 15.14 -10.44 16.96
C VAL A 491 14.44 -11.76 17.14
N THR A 492 14.67 -12.38 18.29
CA THR A 492 13.88 -13.52 18.75
C THR A 492 12.54 -12.94 19.16
N VAL A 493 11.56 -13.01 18.26
CA VAL A 493 10.17 -12.84 18.65
C VAL A 493 9.85 -14.02 19.56
N SER A 494 9.78 -13.79 20.87
CA SER A 494 9.41 -14.82 21.83
C SER A 494 8.00 -15.28 21.46
N ARG A 495 7.85 -16.58 21.25
CA ARG A 495 6.58 -17.28 21.03
C ARG A 495 5.64 -17.23 22.24
N ASP A 496 6.00 -16.55 23.30
CA ASP A 496 5.28 -16.55 24.58
C ASP A 496 4.09 -15.58 24.63
N PHE A 497 3.82 -14.84 23.56
CA PHE A 497 2.63 -13.97 23.48
C PHE A 497 1.34 -14.71 23.04
N PHE A 498 1.41 -16.01 22.76
CA PHE A 498 0.25 -16.79 22.29
C PHE A 498 -0.19 -17.93 23.21
N THR A 499 0.40 -18.08 24.39
CA THR A 499 0.04 -19.19 25.31
C THR A 499 -0.24 -18.74 26.74
N SER A 500 -1.03 -17.69 26.93
CA SER A 500 -1.68 -17.48 28.23
C SER A 500 -2.92 -16.63 28.03
N ASP A 501 -4.04 -17.23 27.76
CA ASP A 501 -5.30 -17.00 28.42
C ASP A 501 -6.42 -17.86 27.79
N ARG A 502 -6.38 -19.16 28.11
CA ARG A 502 -7.53 -20.06 27.88
C ARG A 502 -8.51 -20.12 29.05
N THR A 503 -8.49 -19.14 29.96
CA THR A 503 -9.39 -19.12 31.12
C THR A 503 -9.93 -17.72 31.41
N ARG A 504 -10.52 -17.07 30.46
CA ARG A 504 -11.58 -16.08 30.66
C ARG A 504 -12.56 -16.15 29.49
N ARG A 505 -13.28 -17.26 29.42
CA ARG A 505 -14.61 -17.29 28.82
C ARG A 505 -15.54 -16.73 29.87
N SER A 506 -15.97 -15.52 29.72
CA SER A 506 -17.34 -15.07 29.97
C SER A 506 -17.39 -13.57 29.77
N ASP A 507 -18.48 -13.10 29.14
CA ASP A 507 -19.05 -11.77 29.22
C ASP A 507 -18.62 -10.71 28.20
N TYR A 508 -18.38 -11.09 26.92
CA TYR A 508 -18.61 -10.14 25.81
C TYR A 508 -19.31 -10.80 24.60
N ALA A 509 -20.29 -11.65 24.89
CA ALA A 509 -21.32 -11.93 23.91
C ALA A 509 -22.27 -10.72 23.89
N LEU A 510 -22.08 -9.83 22.91
CA LEU A 510 -23.10 -8.85 22.55
C LEU A 510 -24.37 -9.62 22.24
N SER A 511 -25.43 -9.42 23.03
CA SER A 511 -26.72 -10.02 22.73
C SER A 511 -27.17 -9.52 21.35
N LYS A 512 -27.57 -10.44 20.50
CA LYS A 512 -27.99 -10.15 19.11
C LYS A 512 -29.28 -9.30 19.02
N SER A 513 -29.77 -8.80 20.14
CA SER A 513 -30.95 -7.92 20.26
C SER A 513 -30.63 -6.43 20.16
N ASP A 514 -29.35 -6.02 20.08
CA ASP A 514 -28.95 -4.60 20.16
C ASP A 514 -28.77 -3.89 18.82
N TRP A 515 -29.21 -4.53 17.74
CA TRP A 515 -29.30 -3.88 16.42
C TRP A 515 -30.75 -3.49 16.14
N PRO A 516 -31.01 -2.21 15.75
CA PRO A 516 -32.36 -1.77 15.41
C PRO A 516 -32.93 -2.44 14.17
#